data_88552bc0a0396135bf7b89a63cce5755
#
_entry.id   88552bc0a0396135bf7b89a63cce5755
#
_cell.length_a   1.000
_cell.length_b   1.000
_cell.length_c   1.000
_cell.angle_alpha   90.00
_cell.angle_beta   90.00
_cell.angle_gamma   90.00
#
_symmetry.space_group_name_H-M   'P 1'
#
loop_
_entity.id
_entity.type
_entity.pdbx_description
1 polymer ?
#
loop_
_entity_poly.entity_id
_entity_poly.type
_entity_poly.pdbx_seq_one_letter_code
_entity_poly.pdbx_strand_id
1 'polypeptide(L)'
;LVGSEMCIRDRFSFGLKNRTNISFLLRIPTWCRDAKIYVNGKLWRDACPAGTFVTLRRKFRNGDRIRLCLGMQPAMNTVPGQGIYVQRGPLLFSYPVPQRKTADRTVYANMNGKVPGNPEFECWSIEPAGPWNYALCSDPVIPLKVIRTKPAAAGSYPFDPEHTPVKISVPVKPIDWELEKGRYTPRLPAEGIARAVSDRIEYLELIPYGCTELRLTVFPQCN
;
A
#
# COMPACT_ATOMS: atom_id res chain seq x y z
N LEU A 1 -3.88 7.10 -10.81
CA LEU A 1 -4.32 5.83 -10.19
C LEU A 1 -5.71 6.00 -9.60
N VAL A 2 -6.72 5.83 -10.44
CA VAL A 2 -8.12 5.88 -10.04
C VAL A 2 -8.53 4.49 -9.62
N GLY A 3 -8.55 4.20 -8.34
CA GLY A 3 -8.93 2.90 -7.81
C GLY A 3 -9.18 2.92 -6.31
N SER A 4 -9.99 3.89 -5.84
CA SER A 4 -10.48 3.89 -4.45
C SER A 4 -11.61 2.89 -4.20
N GLU A 5 -11.92 2.05 -5.18
CA GLU A 5 -12.97 1.03 -5.09
C GLU A 5 -12.47 -0.23 -4.37
N MET A 6 -13.40 -1.02 -3.84
CA MET A 6 -13.07 -2.31 -3.19
C MET A 6 -12.52 -3.35 -4.19
N CYS A 7 -12.49 -3.04 -5.48
CA CYS A 7 -11.88 -3.85 -6.52
C CYS A 7 -11.36 -2.97 -7.66
N ILE A 8 -10.29 -3.41 -8.31
CA ILE A 8 -9.89 -2.88 -9.62
C ILE A 8 -10.85 -3.45 -10.66
N ARG A 9 -11.37 -2.59 -11.53
CA ARG A 9 -12.30 -2.96 -12.60
C ARG A 9 -11.72 -2.55 -13.93
N ASP A 10 -11.07 -3.49 -14.60
CA ASP A 10 -10.60 -3.28 -15.96
C ASP A 10 -11.71 -3.61 -16.95
N ARG A 11 -11.88 -2.75 -17.95
CA ARG A 11 -12.86 -2.92 -19.01
C ARG A 11 -12.18 -2.95 -20.37
N PHE A 12 -12.46 -3.98 -21.13
CA PHE A 12 -12.00 -4.13 -22.50
C PHE A 12 -13.20 -4.11 -23.43
N SER A 13 -13.16 -3.27 -24.44
CA SER A 13 -14.22 -3.17 -25.46
C SER A 13 -13.62 -3.53 -26.82
N PHE A 14 -14.35 -4.31 -27.59
CA PHE A 14 -13.91 -4.79 -28.89
C PHE A 14 -14.54 -3.98 -30.03
N GLY A 15 -13.69 -3.32 -30.83
CA GLY A 15 -14.06 -2.68 -32.09
C GLY A 15 -13.65 -3.58 -33.25
N LEU A 16 -14.59 -4.32 -33.84
CA LEU A 16 -14.29 -5.32 -34.85
C LEU A 16 -15.17 -5.11 -36.11
N LYS A 17 -14.58 -5.13 -37.29
CA LYS A 17 -15.32 -5.11 -38.54
C LYS A 17 -16.15 -6.38 -38.74
N ASN A 18 -15.57 -7.54 -38.41
CA ASN A 18 -16.19 -8.86 -38.56
C ASN A 18 -16.06 -9.65 -37.25
N ARG A 19 -16.91 -10.65 -37.07
CA ARG A 19 -16.79 -11.62 -35.97
C ARG A 19 -15.49 -12.37 -36.06
N THR A 20 -14.64 -12.29 -35.05
CA THR A 20 -13.28 -12.84 -35.05
C THR A 20 -13.07 -13.74 -33.84
N ASN A 21 -12.44 -14.89 -34.06
CA ASN A 21 -11.99 -15.77 -32.98
C ASN A 21 -10.77 -15.14 -32.30
N ILE A 22 -10.87 -14.83 -31.02
CA ILE A 22 -9.80 -14.24 -30.24
C ILE A 22 -9.58 -15.08 -28.99
N SER A 23 -8.31 -15.34 -28.67
CA SER A 23 -7.85 -15.85 -27.39
C SER A 23 -7.37 -14.66 -26.55
N PHE A 24 -8.15 -14.27 -25.55
CA PHE A 24 -7.83 -13.14 -24.69
C PHE A 24 -7.29 -13.65 -23.35
N LEU A 25 -6.07 -13.26 -22.99
CA LEU A 25 -5.41 -13.68 -21.74
C LEU A 25 -5.56 -12.58 -20.71
N LEU A 26 -6.10 -12.95 -19.56
CA LEU A 26 -6.29 -12.07 -18.41
C LEU A 26 -5.36 -12.52 -17.28
N ARG A 27 -4.45 -11.65 -16.88
CA ARG A 27 -3.56 -11.92 -15.74
C ARG A 27 -4.31 -11.69 -14.42
N ILE A 28 -4.28 -12.68 -13.55
CA ILE A 28 -4.75 -12.57 -12.17
C ILE A 28 -3.54 -12.36 -11.27
N PRO A 29 -3.39 -11.21 -10.61
CA PRO A 29 -2.27 -10.95 -9.72
C PRO A 29 -2.23 -11.90 -8.52
N THR A 30 -1.04 -12.12 -7.97
CA THR A 30 -0.83 -13.00 -6.80
C THR A 30 -1.58 -12.54 -5.54
N TRP A 31 -1.79 -11.24 -5.40
CA TRP A 31 -2.50 -10.66 -4.27
C TRP A 31 -4.04 -10.76 -4.37
N CYS A 32 -4.59 -11.10 -5.55
CA CYS A 32 -6.04 -11.15 -5.75
C CYS A 32 -6.58 -12.56 -5.52
N ARG A 33 -7.41 -12.73 -4.49
CA ARG A 33 -7.98 -14.04 -4.13
C ARG A 33 -9.41 -14.25 -4.65
N ASP A 34 -10.08 -13.19 -5.11
CA ASP A 34 -11.49 -13.19 -5.52
C ASP A 34 -11.68 -12.49 -6.88
N ALA A 35 -10.90 -12.87 -7.87
CA ALA A 35 -11.03 -12.34 -9.22
C ALA A 35 -12.26 -12.91 -9.93
N LYS A 36 -13.04 -12.01 -10.58
CA LYS A 36 -14.24 -12.35 -11.36
C LYS A 36 -14.16 -11.76 -12.76
N ILE A 37 -14.58 -12.55 -13.74
CA ILE A 37 -14.59 -12.14 -15.15
C ILE A 37 -16.02 -12.12 -15.64
N TYR A 38 -16.41 -11.01 -16.24
CA TYR A 38 -17.72 -10.82 -16.85
C TYR A 38 -17.56 -10.60 -18.35
N VAL A 39 -18.48 -11.15 -19.12
CA VAL A 39 -18.58 -10.93 -20.57
C VAL A 39 -19.97 -10.38 -20.87
N ASN A 40 -20.06 -9.20 -21.47
CA ASN A 40 -21.31 -8.51 -21.76
C ASN A 40 -22.24 -8.39 -20.55
N GLY A 41 -21.66 -8.09 -19.39
CA GLY A 41 -22.39 -7.94 -18.13
C GLY A 41 -22.73 -9.24 -17.39
N LYS A 42 -22.60 -10.40 -18.02
CA LYS A 42 -22.85 -11.71 -17.40
C LYS A 42 -21.56 -12.27 -16.81
N LEU A 43 -21.66 -12.86 -15.60
CA LEU A 43 -20.55 -13.57 -14.98
C LEU A 43 -20.13 -14.74 -15.89
N TRP A 44 -18.89 -14.72 -16.35
CA TRP A 44 -18.33 -15.76 -17.19
C TRP A 44 -17.48 -16.75 -16.38
N ARG A 45 -16.70 -16.22 -15.41
CA ARG A 45 -15.89 -17.04 -14.52
C ARG A 45 -15.75 -16.37 -13.16
N ASP A 46 -15.95 -17.15 -12.12
CA ASP A 46 -15.72 -16.80 -10.73
C ASP A 46 -14.48 -17.54 -10.19
N ALA A 47 -13.95 -17.07 -9.06
CA ALA A 47 -12.85 -17.70 -8.34
C ALA A 47 -11.64 -18.04 -9.24
N CYS A 48 -11.16 -17.09 -10.01
CA CYS A 48 -9.96 -17.24 -10.83
C CYS A 48 -8.73 -17.36 -9.93
N PRO A 49 -7.87 -18.38 -10.12
CA PRO A 49 -6.71 -18.59 -9.26
C PRO A 49 -5.74 -17.41 -9.29
N ALA A 50 -5.25 -16.99 -8.11
CA ALA A 50 -4.23 -15.96 -7.99
C ALA A 50 -2.90 -16.39 -8.63
N GLY A 51 -2.15 -15.43 -9.19
CA GLY A 51 -0.85 -15.68 -9.81
C GLY A 51 -0.90 -16.38 -11.17
N THR A 52 -2.08 -16.49 -11.80
CA THR A 52 -2.27 -17.23 -13.06
C THR A 52 -2.75 -16.35 -14.19
N PHE A 53 -2.79 -16.94 -15.38
CA PHE A 53 -3.48 -16.38 -16.55
C PHE A 53 -4.75 -17.17 -16.83
N VAL A 54 -5.83 -16.45 -17.07
CA VAL A 54 -7.11 -17.01 -17.50
C VAL A 54 -7.29 -16.72 -18.98
N THR A 55 -7.42 -17.78 -19.78
CA THR A 55 -7.66 -17.65 -21.22
C THR A 55 -9.14 -17.68 -21.52
N LEU A 56 -9.65 -16.60 -22.12
CA LEU A 56 -11.01 -16.50 -22.62
C LEU A 56 -10.99 -16.63 -24.16
N ARG A 57 -11.42 -17.79 -24.67
CA ARG A 57 -11.47 -18.07 -26.10
C ARG A 57 -12.92 -18.03 -26.56
N ARG A 58 -13.21 -17.14 -27.51
CA ARG A 58 -14.52 -17.07 -28.15
C ARG A 58 -14.48 -16.27 -29.46
N LYS A 59 -15.57 -16.40 -30.22
CA LYS A 59 -15.82 -15.54 -31.39
C LYS A 59 -16.43 -14.24 -30.90
N PHE A 60 -15.63 -13.16 -30.88
CA PHE A 60 -16.05 -11.82 -30.51
C PHE A 60 -16.71 -11.10 -31.67
N ARG A 61 -17.60 -10.17 -31.33
CA ARG A 61 -18.26 -9.24 -32.26
C ARG A 61 -18.03 -7.80 -31.83
N ASN A 62 -18.31 -6.88 -32.73
CA ASN A 62 -18.26 -5.46 -32.40
C ASN A 62 -19.13 -5.13 -31.20
N GLY A 63 -18.62 -4.32 -30.30
CA GLY A 63 -19.30 -3.90 -29.07
C GLY A 63 -19.24 -4.92 -27.92
N ASP A 64 -18.67 -6.12 -28.11
CA ASP A 64 -18.45 -7.04 -26.98
C ASP A 64 -17.55 -6.40 -25.94
N ARG A 65 -17.83 -6.71 -24.67
CA ARG A 65 -17.12 -6.15 -23.52
C ARG A 65 -16.70 -7.25 -22.55
N ILE A 66 -15.44 -7.18 -22.10
CA ILE A 66 -14.96 -7.95 -20.96
C ILE A 66 -14.78 -6.99 -19.78
N ARG A 67 -15.14 -7.43 -18.60
CA ARG A 67 -14.84 -6.75 -17.34
C ARG A 67 -14.12 -7.73 -16.41
N LEU A 68 -12.91 -7.38 -16.02
CA LEU A 68 -12.14 -8.06 -14.99
C LEU A 68 -12.33 -7.30 -13.67
N CYS A 69 -12.79 -7.98 -12.63
CA CYS A 69 -12.90 -7.45 -11.28
C CYS A 69 -11.86 -8.16 -10.42
N LEU A 70 -10.98 -7.39 -9.82
CA LEU A 70 -9.94 -7.86 -8.91
C LEU A 70 -10.26 -7.33 -7.51
N GLY A 71 -10.67 -8.18 -6.59
CA GLY A 71 -10.94 -7.82 -5.22
C GLY A 71 -9.69 -7.35 -4.49
N MET A 72 -9.80 -6.28 -3.70
CA MET A 72 -8.70 -5.68 -2.94
C MET A 72 -9.09 -5.57 -1.48
N GLN A 73 -9.06 -6.67 -0.77
CA GLN A 73 -9.23 -6.67 0.69
C GLN A 73 -7.90 -6.32 1.36
N PRO A 74 -7.91 -5.52 2.43
CA PRO A 74 -6.71 -5.31 3.22
C PRO A 74 -6.31 -6.61 3.92
N ALA A 75 -5.02 -6.85 4.00
CA ALA A 75 -4.45 -8.02 4.68
C ALA A 75 -3.19 -7.64 5.44
N MET A 76 -3.02 -8.24 6.61
CA MET A 76 -1.74 -8.30 7.31
C MET A 76 -0.93 -9.47 6.75
N ASN A 77 0.33 -9.22 6.45
CA ASN A 77 1.24 -10.22 5.95
C ASN A 77 2.49 -10.23 6.83
N THR A 78 3.01 -11.42 7.14
CA THR A 78 4.19 -11.57 7.97
C THR A 78 5.46 -11.55 7.12
N VAL A 79 6.48 -10.84 7.60
CA VAL A 79 7.85 -10.96 7.14
C VAL A 79 8.58 -11.82 8.17
N PRO A 80 9.06 -13.02 7.82
CA PRO A 80 9.67 -13.94 8.77
C PRO A 80 10.81 -13.27 9.56
N GLY A 81 10.76 -13.36 10.88
CA GLY A 81 11.76 -12.78 11.78
C GLY A 81 11.77 -11.24 11.86
N GLN A 82 10.87 -10.54 11.19
CA GLN A 82 10.87 -9.08 11.14
C GLN A 82 9.57 -8.43 11.62
N GLY A 83 8.43 -9.08 11.45
CA GLY A 83 7.15 -8.51 11.87
C GLY A 83 6.08 -8.58 10.79
N ILE A 84 5.17 -7.60 10.80
CA ILE A 84 3.95 -7.57 9.99
C ILE A 84 3.89 -6.28 9.16
N TYR A 85 3.42 -6.39 7.93
CA TYR A 85 3.05 -5.25 7.08
C TYR A 85 1.61 -5.36 6.59
N VAL A 86 1.04 -4.22 6.22
CA VAL A 86 -0.34 -4.14 5.72
C VAL A 86 -0.32 -3.86 4.22
N GLN A 87 -1.04 -4.70 3.48
CA GLN A 87 -1.18 -4.61 2.03
C GLN A 87 -2.65 -4.59 1.63
N ARG A 88 -2.97 -3.86 0.58
CA ARG A 88 -4.28 -3.89 -0.07
C ARG A 88 -4.13 -3.87 -1.58
N GLY A 89 -4.41 -4.99 -2.21
CA GLY A 89 -4.11 -5.16 -3.63
C GLY A 89 -2.62 -4.95 -3.91
N PRO A 90 -2.24 -4.12 -4.88
CA PRO A 90 -0.84 -3.83 -5.18
C PRO A 90 -0.19 -2.80 -4.24
N LEU A 91 -0.96 -2.20 -3.34
CA LEU A 91 -0.49 -1.11 -2.48
C LEU A 91 0.00 -1.63 -1.14
N LEU A 92 1.21 -1.21 -0.77
CA LEU A 92 1.77 -1.34 0.56
C LEU A 92 1.37 -0.11 1.37
N PHE A 93 1.03 -0.30 2.65
CA PHE A 93 0.60 0.77 3.54
C PHE A 93 1.61 1.00 4.66
N SER A 94 1.75 2.26 5.04
CA SER A 94 2.69 2.69 6.09
C SER A 94 2.03 3.71 7.01
N TYR A 95 2.46 3.74 8.25
CA TYR A 95 2.13 4.80 9.18
C TYR A 95 2.95 6.05 8.84
N PRO A 96 2.32 7.19 8.52
CA PRO A 96 3.02 8.44 8.34
C PRO A 96 3.44 8.96 9.72
N VAL A 97 4.70 8.75 10.06
CA VAL A 97 5.23 9.24 11.34
C VAL A 97 5.18 10.77 11.32
N PRO A 98 4.58 11.42 12.34
CA PRO A 98 4.64 12.87 12.46
C PRO A 98 6.10 13.33 12.38
N GLN A 99 6.38 14.27 11.50
CA GLN A 99 7.75 14.62 11.16
C GLN A 99 8.03 16.11 11.28
N ARG A 100 9.27 16.45 11.65
CA ARG A 100 9.86 17.77 11.51
C ARG A 100 10.88 17.71 10.38
N LYS A 101 10.72 18.58 9.39
CA LYS A 101 11.57 18.65 8.21
C LYS A 101 12.37 19.95 8.27
N THR A 102 13.70 19.86 8.21
CA THR A 102 14.60 20.99 8.24
C THR A 102 15.56 20.91 7.06
N ALA A 103 15.73 22.01 6.33
CA ALA A 103 16.70 22.04 5.23
C ALA A 103 18.12 21.79 5.76
N ASP A 104 18.80 20.80 5.20
CA ASP A 104 20.16 20.44 5.56
C ASP A 104 21.13 20.83 4.44
N ARG A 105 21.82 21.94 4.64
CA ARG A 105 22.81 22.44 3.70
C ARG A 105 24.20 21.85 3.90
N THR A 106 24.39 21.00 4.92
CA THR A 106 25.71 20.43 5.31
C THR A 106 26.01 19.11 4.63
N VAL A 107 25.01 18.41 4.08
CA VAL A 107 25.16 17.07 3.48
C VAL A 107 26.24 17.06 2.40
N TYR A 108 26.29 18.08 1.55
CA TYR A 108 27.29 18.19 0.48
C TYR A 108 28.65 18.70 0.98
N ALA A 109 28.71 19.38 2.10
CA ALA A 109 29.97 19.82 2.71
C ALA A 109 30.81 18.64 3.18
N ASN A 110 30.16 17.54 3.58
CA ASN A 110 30.85 16.33 4.06
C ASN A 110 31.29 15.38 2.92
N MET A 111 30.87 15.59 1.70
CA MET A 111 31.36 14.90 0.51
C MET A 111 32.58 15.62 -0.09
N ASN A 112 33.71 15.59 0.60
CA ASN A 112 35.01 16.23 0.21
C ASN A 112 35.02 17.77 0.16
N GLY A 113 34.11 18.46 0.83
CA GLY A 113 34.22 19.91 1.11
C GLY A 113 34.16 20.85 -0.10
N LYS A 114 33.82 20.36 -1.31
CA LYS A 114 33.93 21.14 -2.56
C LYS A 114 32.74 21.11 -3.49
N VAL A 115 31.70 20.37 -3.16
CA VAL A 115 30.50 20.34 -4.00
C VAL A 115 29.46 21.26 -3.36
N PRO A 116 29.20 22.46 -3.91
CA PRO A 116 28.10 23.28 -3.44
C PRO A 116 26.80 22.52 -3.68
N GLY A 117 25.92 22.48 -2.66
CA GLY A 117 24.57 21.93 -2.83
C GLY A 117 23.88 22.64 -3.99
N ASN A 118 23.20 21.89 -4.83
CA ASN A 118 22.39 22.50 -5.87
C ASN A 118 21.18 23.17 -5.19
N PRO A 119 20.97 24.50 -5.30
CA PRO A 119 19.86 25.20 -4.67
C PRO A 119 18.49 24.74 -5.21
N GLU A 120 18.46 24.10 -6.39
CA GLU A 120 17.24 23.52 -6.96
C GLU A 120 16.84 22.20 -6.30
N PHE A 121 17.79 21.51 -5.62
CA PHE A 121 17.58 20.23 -4.96
C PHE A 121 18.08 20.33 -3.51
N GLU A 122 17.22 20.78 -2.62
CA GLU A 122 17.55 20.84 -1.20
C GLU A 122 17.61 19.46 -0.57
N CYS A 123 18.61 19.21 0.25
CA CYS A 123 18.65 18.10 1.16
C CYS A 123 17.88 18.43 2.43
N TRP A 124 17.17 17.46 2.97
CA TRP A 124 16.34 17.63 4.15
C TRP A 124 16.76 16.64 5.24
N SER A 125 16.90 17.15 6.44
CA SER A 125 16.92 16.34 7.66
C SER A 125 15.46 16.14 8.11
N ILE A 126 15.06 14.90 8.29
CA ILE A 126 13.68 14.54 8.68
C ILE A 126 13.77 13.76 9.98
N GLU A 127 13.13 14.28 11.02
CA GLU A 127 13.10 13.71 12.34
C GLU A 127 11.67 13.43 12.80
N PRO A 128 11.42 12.38 13.61
CA PRO A 128 10.11 12.16 14.18
C PRO A 128 9.73 13.30 15.12
N ALA A 129 8.51 13.80 14.98
CA ALA A 129 7.91 14.84 15.82
C ALA A 129 6.72 14.32 16.65
N GLY A 130 6.52 13.01 16.67
CA GLY A 130 5.49 12.33 17.43
C GLY A 130 5.81 10.85 17.61
N PRO A 131 4.94 10.10 18.32
CA PRO A 131 5.17 8.70 18.61
C PRO A 131 5.15 7.85 17.32
N TRP A 132 6.03 6.88 17.26
CA TRP A 132 6.15 5.94 16.13
C TRP A 132 6.35 4.50 16.59
N ASN A 133 6.60 4.28 17.87
CA ASN A 133 6.94 3.02 18.50
C ASN A 133 5.69 2.18 18.82
N TYR A 134 5.13 1.60 17.78
CA TYR A 134 3.92 0.79 17.85
C TYR A 134 4.16 -0.62 17.33
N ALA A 135 3.44 -1.59 17.91
CA ALA A 135 3.28 -2.93 17.37
C ALA A 135 1.86 -3.14 16.87
N LEU A 136 1.69 -3.89 15.77
CA LEU A 136 0.37 -4.27 15.25
C LEU A 136 -0.26 -5.37 16.08
N CYS A 137 -1.53 -5.20 16.41
CA CYS A 137 -2.36 -6.26 16.97
C CYS A 137 -2.92 -7.12 15.84
N SER A 138 -2.49 -8.38 15.75
CA SER A 138 -2.92 -9.31 14.70
C SER A 138 -4.14 -10.14 15.08
N ASP A 139 -4.98 -9.66 15.99
CA ASP A 139 -6.21 -10.34 16.38
C ASP A 139 -7.17 -10.42 15.18
N PRO A 140 -7.53 -11.63 14.70
CA PRO A 140 -8.44 -11.78 13.58
C PRO A 140 -9.87 -11.28 13.85
N VAL A 141 -10.23 -11.07 15.10
CA VAL A 141 -11.53 -10.52 15.49
C VAL A 141 -11.63 -9.03 15.21
N ILE A 142 -10.48 -8.32 15.14
CA ILE A 142 -10.46 -6.87 14.88
C ILE A 142 -10.23 -6.63 13.38
N PRO A 143 -11.28 -6.29 12.61
CA PRO A 143 -11.14 -6.11 11.18
C PRO A 143 -10.38 -4.84 10.82
N LEU A 144 -9.55 -4.92 9.79
CA LEU A 144 -8.94 -3.75 9.17
C LEU A 144 -10.01 -2.89 8.49
N LYS A 145 -10.09 -1.62 8.85
CA LYS A 145 -11.09 -0.71 8.29
C LYS A 145 -10.50 0.13 7.16
N VAL A 146 -11.03 -0.03 5.96
CA VAL A 146 -10.69 0.81 4.81
C VAL A 146 -11.45 2.13 4.90
N ILE A 147 -10.73 3.24 4.92
CA ILE A 147 -11.25 4.59 4.95
C ILE A 147 -11.00 5.21 3.57
N ARG A 148 -12.07 5.66 2.92
CA ARG A 148 -11.97 6.38 1.65
C ARG A 148 -11.92 7.87 1.92
N THR A 149 -11.01 8.53 1.26
CA THR A 149 -10.89 9.99 1.29
C THR A 149 -11.42 10.58 -0.01
N LYS A 150 -11.66 11.86 -0.04
CA LYS A 150 -12.02 12.53 -1.29
C LYS A 150 -10.83 12.42 -2.26
N PRO A 151 -11.07 12.11 -3.54
CA PRO A 151 -10.02 12.18 -4.53
C PRO A 151 -9.37 13.57 -4.55
N ALA A 152 -8.06 13.61 -4.73
CA ALA A 152 -7.36 14.87 -4.99
C ALA A 152 -7.95 15.57 -6.22
N ALA A 153 -7.93 16.89 -6.24
CA ALA A 153 -8.38 17.65 -7.39
C ALA A 153 -7.57 17.26 -8.64
N ALA A 154 -8.19 17.33 -9.80
CA ALA A 154 -7.49 17.06 -11.06
C ALA A 154 -6.26 17.96 -11.19
N GLY A 155 -5.10 17.38 -11.43
CA GLY A 155 -3.81 18.09 -11.53
C GLY A 155 -3.08 18.32 -10.21
N SER A 156 -3.66 17.96 -9.05
CA SER A 156 -2.93 18.00 -7.78
C SER A 156 -2.04 16.75 -7.61
N TYR A 157 -1.01 16.88 -6.77
CA TYR A 157 -0.12 15.79 -6.43
C TYR A 157 -0.80 14.83 -5.45
N PRO A 158 -1.05 13.56 -5.84
CA PRO A 158 -1.81 12.65 -5.01
C PRO A 158 -0.95 11.83 -4.02
N PHE A 159 0.38 12.08 -3.99
CA PHE A 159 1.34 11.28 -3.23
C PHE A 159 1.84 12.02 -1.99
N ASP A 160 0.94 12.64 -1.26
CA ASP A 160 1.20 13.24 0.05
C ASP A 160 0.21 12.71 1.10
N PRO A 161 0.46 12.93 2.41
CA PRO A 161 -0.41 12.44 3.47
C PRO A 161 -1.82 13.02 3.45
N GLU A 162 -2.00 14.25 2.94
CA GLU A 162 -3.26 15.00 2.99
C GLU A 162 -4.20 14.56 1.84
N HIS A 163 -3.64 14.28 0.67
CA HIS A 163 -4.39 13.96 -0.55
C HIS A 163 -4.43 12.47 -0.88
N THR A 164 -4.02 11.61 0.06
CA THR A 164 -4.08 10.16 -0.17
C THR A 164 -5.52 9.68 -0.42
N PRO A 165 -5.77 8.89 -1.47
CA PRO A 165 -7.13 8.49 -1.86
C PRO A 165 -7.73 7.43 -0.94
N VAL A 166 -6.91 6.76 -0.14
CA VAL A 166 -7.33 5.65 0.72
C VAL A 166 -6.43 5.54 1.94
N LYS A 167 -7.04 5.24 3.08
CA LYS A 167 -6.36 4.93 4.33
C LYS A 167 -6.84 3.60 4.88
N ILE A 168 -6.06 2.97 5.73
CA ILE A 168 -6.44 1.76 6.46
C ILE A 168 -6.25 2.02 7.95
N SER A 169 -7.33 1.92 8.72
CA SER A 169 -7.26 1.95 10.17
C SER A 169 -6.85 0.57 10.69
N VAL A 170 -5.83 0.54 11.53
CA VAL A 170 -5.23 -0.68 12.09
C VAL A 170 -5.13 -0.58 13.60
N PRO A 171 -5.40 -1.68 14.34
CA PRO A 171 -5.22 -1.73 15.78
C PRO A 171 -3.74 -1.89 16.12
N VAL A 172 -3.27 -1.09 17.07
CA VAL A 172 -1.88 -1.11 17.56
C VAL A 172 -1.84 -0.99 19.08
N LYS A 173 -0.71 -1.36 19.63
CA LYS A 173 -0.33 -1.05 21.02
C LYS A 173 1.01 -0.35 21.03
N PRO A 174 1.22 0.63 21.92
CA PRO A 174 2.54 1.24 22.13
C PRO A 174 3.50 0.21 22.72
N ILE A 175 4.76 0.28 22.28
CA ILE A 175 5.84 -0.60 22.72
C ILE A 175 7.06 0.22 23.13
N ASP A 176 7.92 -0.37 23.93
CA ASP A 176 9.23 0.19 24.27
C ASP A 176 10.20 -0.12 23.09
N TRP A 177 10.28 0.82 22.18
CA TRP A 177 11.08 0.69 20.97
C TRP A 177 11.74 2.01 20.63
N GLU A 178 13.06 2.06 20.80
CA GLU A 178 13.83 3.28 20.66
C GLU A 178 14.80 3.22 19.46
N LEU A 179 15.14 4.40 18.97
CA LEU A 179 16.19 4.56 17.99
C LEU A 179 17.54 4.64 18.71
N GLU A 180 18.41 3.68 18.49
CA GLU A 180 19.77 3.68 19.05
C GLU A 180 20.58 4.87 18.51
N LYS A 181 21.41 5.47 19.36
CA LYS A 181 22.29 6.58 18.98
C LYS A 181 23.15 6.21 17.77
N GLY A 182 23.16 7.08 16.76
CA GLY A 182 23.93 6.89 15.53
C GLY A 182 23.30 5.92 14.51
N ARG A 183 22.06 5.52 14.71
CA ARG A 183 21.31 4.72 13.73
C ARG A 183 20.18 5.54 13.14
N TYR A 184 19.88 5.26 11.88
CA TYR A 184 18.73 5.86 11.17
C TYR A 184 17.47 4.99 11.23
N THR A 185 17.63 3.73 11.65
CA THR A 185 16.53 2.77 11.80
C THR A 185 16.65 2.05 13.13
N PRO A 186 15.57 1.81 13.86
CA PRO A 186 15.61 1.05 15.09
C PRO A 186 15.96 -0.42 14.81
N ARG A 187 16.51 -1.12 15.78
CA ARG A 187 16.61 -2.58 15.70
C ARG A 187 15.24 -3.18 15.85
N LEU A 188 14.91 -4.13 14.99
CA LEU A 188 13.70 -4.88 15.14
C LEU A 188 13.76 -5.75 16.40
N PRO A 189 12.66 -5.86 17.15
CA PRO A 189 12.56 -6.83 18.25
C PRO A 189 12.84 -8.24 17.76
N ALA A 190 13.32 -9.11 18.66
CA ALA A 190 13.62 -10.50 18.34
C ALA A 190 12.38 -11.17 17.72
N GLU A 191 12.58 -11.88 16.61
CA GLU A 191 11.54 -12.57 15.84
C GLU A 191 10.39 -11.65 15.35
N GLY A 192 10.57 -10.33 15.41
CA GLY A 192 9.53 -9.37 15.04
C GLY A 192 8.37 -9.28 16.04
N ILE A 193 8.58 -9.75 17.29
CA ILE A 193 7.58 -9.77 18.35
C ILE A 193 7.97 -8.75 19.43
N ALA A 194 7.02 -7.93 19.86
CA ALA A 194 7.24 -6.94 20.91
C ALA A 194 6.21 -7.05 22.02
N ARG A 195 6.65 -6.74 23.24
CA ARG A 195 5.76 -6.62 24.39
C ARG A 195 5.17 -5.21 24.43
N ALA A 196 3.85 -5.15 24.56
CA ALA A 196 3.17 -3.87 24.77
C ALA A 196 3.51 -3.26 26.15
N VAL A 197 3.64 -1.94 26.18
CA VAL A 197 3.76 -1.19 27.45
C VAL A 197 2.40 -0.88 28.08
N SER A 198 1.32 -1.10 27.33
CA SER A 198 -0.06 -0.89 27.75
C SER A 198 -1.00 -1.86 27.04
N ASP A 199 -2.03 -2.33 27.73
CA ASP A 199 -3.09 -3.16 27.15
C ASP A 199 -4.11 -2.37 26.33
N ARG A 200 -4.02 -1.04 26.35
CA ARG A 200 -4.91 -0.18 25.58
C ARG A 200 -4.62 -0.33 24.08
N ILE A 201 -5.64 -0.69 23.33
CA ILE A 201 -5.59 -0.70 21.87
C ILE A 201 -5.83 0.73 21.37
N GLU A 202 -4.93 1.20 20.53
CA GLU A 202 -5.03 2.44 19.78
C GLU A 202 -5.26 2.11 18.31
N TYR A 203 -5.66 3.12 17.52
CA TYR A 203 -5.87 2.94 16.08
C TYR A 203 -5.03 3.93 15.30
N LEU A 204 -4.19 3.43 14.41
CA LEU A 204 -3.43 4.24 13.47
C LEU A 204 -4.08 4.24 12.10
N GLU A 205 -4.00 5.36 11.40
CA GLU A 205 -4.35 5.45 9.99
C GLU A 205 -3.10 5.26 9.13
N LEU A 206 -3.03 4.12 8.46
CA LEU A 206 -1.98 3.86 7.49
C LEU A 206 -2.37 4.44 6.13
N ILE A 207 -1.40 4.96 5.40
CA ILE A 207 -1.54 5.51 4.04
C ILE A 207 -0.65 4.72 3.06
N PRO A 208 -0.88 4.82 1.74
CA PRO A 208 -0.01 4.17 0.77
C PRO A 208 1.45 4.60 0.96
N TYR A 209 2.36 3.65 0.87
CA TYR A 209 3.80 3.81 1.12
C TYR A 209 4.42 5.04 0.43
N GLY A 210 4.00 5.34 -0.80
CA GLY A 210 4.52 6.47 -1.56
C GLY A 210 3.96 7.85 -1.14
N CYS A 211 3.02 7.90 -0.18
CA CYS A 211 2.36 9.14 0.23
C CYS A 211 3.00 9.80 1.47
N THR A 212 4.12 9.31 1.96
CA THR A 212 4.82 9.89 3.12
C THR A 212 6.32 9.65 3.03
N GLU A 213 7.10 10.55 3.62
CA GLU A 213 8.57 10.48 3.65
C GLU A 213 9.04 9.66 4.85
N LEU A 214 8.77 10.12 6.08
CA LEU A 214 9.09 9.39 7.30
C LEU A 214 7.94 8.42 7.64
N ARG A 215 8.26 7.13 7.71
CA ARG A 215 7.21 6.11 7.80
C ARG A 215 7.65 4.86 8.53
N LEU A 216 6.68 4.22 9.15
CA LEU A 216 6.79 2.86 9.66
C LEU A 216 5.95 1.92 8.80
N THR A 217 6.59 0.92 8.19
CA THR A 217 5.97 0.02 7.20
C THR A 217 5.87 -1.40 7.70
N VAL A 218 6.96 -1.92 8.27
CA VAL A 218 6.99 -3.23 8.93
C VAL A 218 6.93 -2.99 10.43
N PHE A 219 5.91 -3.49 11.04
CA PHE A 219 5.66 -3.34 12.48
C PHE A 219 6.04 -4.63 13.20
N PRO A 220 6.59 -4.52 14.41
CA PRO A 220 6.56 -5.67 15.31
C PRO A 220 5.13 -6.15 15.53
N GLN A 221 4.97 -7.44 15.75
CA GLN A 221 3.72 -8.03 16.18
C GLN A 221 3.61 -7.87 17.70
N CYS A 222 2.46 -7.43 18.18
CA CYS A 222 2.19 -7.40 19.61
C CYS A 222 1.86 -8.81 20.12
N ASN A 223 2.47 -9.15 21.24
CA ASN A 223 2.13 -10.34 22.03
C ASN A 223 0.87 -10.10 22.87
#